data_5932be7459be665bc5f3130514a80364
#
_entry.id   5932be7459be665bc5f3130514a80364
#
_cell.length_a   1.000
_cell.length_b   1.000
_cell.length_c   1.000
_cell.angle_alpha   90.00
_cell.angle_beta   90.00
_cell.angle_gamma   90.00
#
_symmetry.space_group_name_H-M   'P 1'
#
loop_
_entity.id
_entity.type
_entity.pdbx_description
1 polymer ?
#
loop_
_entity_poly.entity_id
_entity_poly.type
_entity_poly.pdbx_seq_one_letter_code
_entity_poly.pdbx_strand_id
1 'polypeptide(L)'
;KEGVLEYAIPLEDLILFDFSKSLKQNREEAQADGYKPHVANDMDLMQDVADMVQDYDLNVIAVTSSTGILLGRITADDIHDYIQESATEQIYNLAGVDDEAEEDDTLLKAGRGRAVWLAINLLTALFSSFIIGLFDETIAAYVALAVLMPIVASMGGNTGTQALAVTVRRLALGEIEFKDAKSVLKREVSISLINGLIFGAAMGVIAAVWFGKGMLGVVIALSMVTNLFFAGFFGTIIPLTLRRFNIDPAVGSAVILTTFTDAIGFFSFLGLAKWILL
;
A
#
# COMPACT_ATOMS: atom_id res chain seq x y z
N LYS A 1 -28.69 11.02 -35.19
CA LYS A 1 -29.29 10.59 -33.90
C LYS A 1 -28.86 11.61 -32.87
N GLU A 2 -29.79 12.27 -32.25
CA GLU A 2 -29.50 13.40 -31.37
C GLU A 2 -28.69 12.90 -30.11
N GLY A 3 -27.57 13.57 -29.84
CA GLY A 3 -26.75 13.39 -28.64
C GLY A 3 -25.71 12.27 -28.66
N VAL A 4 -25.65 11.46 -29.71
CA VAL A 4 -24.61 10.43 -29.82
C VAL A 4 -23.28 11.06 -30.20
N LEU A 5 -22.23 10.82 -29.43
CA LEU A 5 -20.88 11.27 -29.74
C LEU A 5 -20.37 10.52 -30.97
N GLU A 6 -20.07 11.27 -32.05
CA GLU A 6 -19.42 10.70 -33.23
C GLU A 6 -17.91 10.90 -33.19
N TYR A 7 -17.45 12.01 -32.58
CA TYR A 7 -16.04 12.38 -32.55
C TYR A 7 -15.68 13.32 -31.40
N ALA A 8 -14.48 13.12 -30.84
CA ALA A 8 -13.78 14.08 -30.04
C ALA A 8 -12.44 14.40 -30.71
N ILE A 9 -12.29 15.64 -31.19
CA ILE A 9 -11.11 16.07 -31.93
C ILE A 9 -10.37 17.09 -31.10
N PRO A 10 -9.10 16.83 -30.72
CA PRO A 10 -8.23 17.79 -30.04
C PRO A 10 -8.10 19.08 -30.88
N LEU A 11 -7.96 20.22 -30.21
CA LEU A 11 -7.84 21.50 -30.92
C LEU A 11 -6.58 21.57 -31.79
N GLU A 12 -5.52 20.93 -31.37
CA GLU A 12 -4.27 20.80 -32.11
C GLU A 12 -4.45 20.06 -33.43
N ASP A 13 -5.30 19.03 -33.48
CA ASP A 13 -5.57 18.28 -34.69
C ASP A 13 -6.43 19.08 -35.67
N LEU A 14 -7.31 19.96 -35.16
CA LEU A 14 -8.08 20.87 -36.00
C LEU A 14 -7.20 21.82 -36.82
N ILE A 15 -6.01 22.16 -36.33
CA ILE A 15 -5.06 23.03 -37.07
C ILE A 15 -4.51 22.32 -38.31
N LEU A 16 -4.47 20.99 -38.30
CA LEU A 16 -3.97 20.16 -39.37
C LEU A 16 -5.04 19.87 -40.43
N PHE A 17 -6.30 20.21 -40.18
CA PHE A 17 -7.41 19.97 -41.09
C PHE A 17 -7.35 20.87 -42.32
N ASP A 18 -7.68 20.28 -43.44
CA ASP A 18 -7.89 21.04 -44.70
C ASP A 18 -9.25 21.72 -44.66
N PHE A 19 -9.24 23.02 -44.38
CA PHE A 19 -10.45 23.84 -44.30
C PHE A 19 -11.22 23.99 -45.65
N SER A 20 -10.66 23.49 -46.75
CA SER A 20 -11.36 23.39 -48.04
C SER A 20 -12.28 22.15 -48.13
N LYS A 21 -12.09 21.20 -47.23
CA LYS A 21 -12.85 19.94 -47.11
C LYS A 21 -13.91 20.02 -46.00
N SER A 22 -14.93 19.19 -46.13
CA SER A 22 -15.89 19.04 -45.03
C SER A 22 -15.27 18.35 -43.82
N LEU A 23 -15.82 18.61 -42.63
CA LEU A 23 -15.41 17.92 -41.38
C LEU A 23 -15.44 16.40 -41.54
N LYS A 24 -16.42 15.87 -42.27
CA LYS A 24 -16.55 14.43 -42.54
C LYS A 24 -15.38 13.90 -43.37
N GLN A 25 -14.93 14.62 -44.39
CA GLN A 25 -13.80 14.23 -45.23
C GLN A 25 -12.48 14.27 -44.46
N ASN A 26 -12.20 15.36 -43.73
CA ASN A 26 -11.03 15.44 -42.87
C ASN A 26 -10.99 14.30 -41.85
N ARG A 27 -12.15 13.96 -41.26
CA ARG A 27 -12.31 12.86 -40.34
C ARG A 27 -11.99 11.50 -40.95
N GLU A 28 -12.52 11.24 -42.16
CA GLU A 28 -12.28 9.97 -42.84
C GLU A 28 -10.80 9.80 -43.21
N GLU A 29 -10.11 10.88 -43.56
CA GLU A 29 -8.66 10.88 -43.78
C GLU A 29 -7.89 10.64 -42.50
N ALA A 30 -8.23 11.32 -41.38
CA ALA A 30 -7.59 11.13 -40.08
C ALA A 30 -7.78 9.69 -39.55
N GLN A 31 -8.96 9.08 -39.77
CA GLN A 31 -9.17 7.67 -39.41
C GLN A 31 -8.35 6.71 -40.28
N ALA A 32 -8.15 6.99 -41.53
CA ALA A 32 -7.30 6.20 -42.40
C ALA A 32 -5.84 6.21 -41.93
N ASP A 33 -5.41 7.31 -41.31
CA ASP A 33 -4.09 7.48 -40.68
C ASP A 33 -3.98 6.87 -39.26
N GLY A 34 -5.05 6.16 -38.81
CA GLY A 34 -5.01 5.43 -37.53
C GLY A 34 -5.49 6.22 -36.31
N TYR A 35 -6.07 7.40 -36.50
CA TYR A 35 -6.65 8.21 -35.42
C TYR A 35 -7.84 7.49 -34.77
N LYS A 36 -7.74 7.22 -33.49
CA LYS A 36 -8.82 6.68 -32.65
C LYS A 36 -9.10 7.66 -31.53
N PRO A 37 -10.30 8.27 -31.45
CA PRO A 37 -10.63 9.14 -30.34
C PRO A 37 -10.67 8.34 -29.03
N HIS A 38 -10.02 8.87 -27.99
CA HIS A 38 -10.13 8.32 -26.64
C HIS A 38 -11.41 8.86 -26.00
N VAL A 39 -12.22 7.95 -25.49
CA VAL A 39 -13.52 8.25 -24.89
C VAL A 39 -13.63 7.41 -23.62
N ALA A 40 -14.01 8.04 -22.51
CA ALA A 40 -14.34 7.35 -21.27
C ALA A 40 -15.85 7.04 -21.24
N ASN A 41 -16.21 5.95 -20.57
CA ASN A 41 -17.60 5.61 -20.29
C ASN A 41 -17.98 6.05 -18.88
N ASP A 42 -19.24 6.34 -18.62
CA ASP A 42 -19.77 6.71 -17.28
C ASP A 42 -19.60 5.62 -16.21
N MET A 43 -19.29 4.39 -16.64
CA MET A 43 -19.05 3.25 -15.76
C MET A 43 -17.56 2.88 -15.61
N ASP A 44 -16.67 3.60 -16.30
CA ASP A 44 -15.24 3.37 -16.19
C ASP A 44 -14.74 3.83 -14.81
N LEU A 45 -13.76 3.12 -14.26
CA LEU A 45 -13.11 3.56 -13.02
C LEU A 45 -12.32 4.84 -13.29
N MET A 46 -12.38 5.79 -12.36
CA MET A 46 -11.68 7.06 -12.50
C MET A 46 -10.15 6.88 -12.64
N GLN A 47 -9.61 5.82 -12.02
CA GLN A 47 -8.20 5.45 -12.19
C GLN A 47 -7.88 5.09 -13.65
N ASP A 48 -8.71 4.27 -14.30
CA ASP A 48 -8.50 3.86 -15.70
C ASP A 48 -8.58 5.07 -16.65
N VAL A 49 -9.47 6.03 -16.31
CA VAL A 49 -9.60 7.29 -17.07
C VAL A 49 -8.36 8.18 -16.85
N ALA A 50 -7.84 8.25 -15.63
CA ALA A 50 -6.63 8.99 -15.31
C ALA A 50 -5.41 8.40 -16.03
N ASP A 51 -5.27 7.07 -16.02
CA ASP A 51 -4.21 6.37 -16.73
C ASP A 51 -4.29 6.64 -18.25
N MET A 52 -5.51 6.62 -18.83
CA MET A 52 -5.73 6.94 -20.24
C MET A 52 -5.33 8.38 -20.56
N VAL A 53 -5.70 9.35 -19.73
CA VAL A 53 -5.33 10.76 -19.91
C VAL A 53 -3.81 10.94 -19.85
N GLN A 54 -3.15 10.23 -18.96
CA GLN A 54 -1.69 10.28 -18.80
C GLN A 54 -0.95 9.56 -19.94
N ASP A 55 -1.39 8.35 -20.32
CA ASP A 55 -0.71 7.53 -21.33
C ASP A 55 -0.76 8.16 -22.74
N TYR A 56 -1.81 8.94 -23.01
CA TYR A 56 -2.03 9.57 -24.30
C TYR A 56 -1.86 11.09 -24.29
N ASP A 57 -1.35 11.67 -23.20
CA ASP A 57 -1.14 13.13 -23.02
C ASP A 57 -2.39 13.95 -23.37
N LEU A 58 -3.58 13.49 -22.93
CA LEU A 58 -4.83 14.14 -23.28
C LEU A 58 -5.08 15.36 -22.37
N ASN A 59 -5.48 16.48 -23.00
CA ASN A 59 -5.93 17.65 -22.25
C ASN A 59 -7.40 17.55 -21.81
N VAL A 60 -8.20 16.78 -22.55
CA VAL A 60 -9.64 16.59 -22.32
C VAL A 60 -10.04 15.22 -22.86
N ILE A 61 -10.87 14.50 -22.11
CA ILE A 61 -11.51 13.27 -22.56
C ILE A 61 -13.04 13.41 -22.52
N ALA A 62 -13.71 12.97 -23.57
CA ALA A 62 -15.17 12.95 -23.62
C ALA A 62 -15.71 11.77 -22.81
N VAL A 63 -16.78 12.00 -22.05
CA VAL A 63 -17.48 10.96 -21.28
C VAL A 63 -18.80 10.65 -21.95
N THR A 64 -19.05 9.37 -22.21
CA THR A 64 -20.28 8.89 -22.83
C THR A 64 -21.00 7.88 -21.97
N SER A 65 -22.30 7.78 -22.18
CA SER A 65 -23.09 6.65 -21.65
C SER A 65 -22.79 5.36 -22.41
N SER A 66 -23.25 4.23 -21.88
CA SER A 66 -23.19 2.92 -22.54
C SER A 66 -23.86 2.88 -23.93
N THR A 67 -24.72 3.87 -24.22
CA THR A 67 -25.39 4.05 -25.54
C THR A 67 -24.66 5.01 -26.47
N GLY A 68 -23.49 5.53 -26.04
CA GLY A 68 -22.68 6.46 -26.81
C GLY A 68 -23.17 7.92 -26.77
N ILE A 69 -24.11 8.27 -25.89
CA ILE A 69 -24.58 9.64 -25.71
C ILE A 69 -23.53 10.43 -24.92
N LEU A 70 -23.13 11.60 -25.43
CA LEU A 70 -22.22 12.48 -24.72
C LEU A 70 -22.86 12.99 -23.40
N LEU A 71 -22.25 12.68 -22.29
CA LEU A 71 -22.67 13.11 -20.95
C LEU A 71 -21.91 14.33 -20.46
N GLY A 72 -20.63 14.42 -20.80
CA GLY A 72 -19.77 15.51 -20.37
C GLY A 72 -18.33 15.34 -20.86
N ARG A 73 -17.44 15.98 -20.14
CA ARG A 73 -15.99 15.88 -20.36
C ARG A 73 -15.27 15.87 -19.02
N ILE A 74 -14.10 15.28 -19.00
CA ILE A 74 -13.12 15.37 -17.91
C ILE A 74 -11.91 16.08 -18.49
N THR A 75 -11.38 17.04 -17.79
CA THR A 75 -10.21 17.82 -18.19
C THR A 75 -8.96 17.37 -17.44
N ALA A 76 -7.78 17.72 -17.90
CA ALA A 76 -6.53 17.32 -17.26
C ALA A 76 -6.38 17.87 -15.82
N ASP A 77 -6.99 19.01 -15.53
CA ASP A 77 -7.06 19.58 -14.19
C ASP A 77 -7.94 18.74 -13.25
N ASP A 78 -9.10 18.25 -13.70
CA ASP A 78 -9.95 17.32 -12.94
C ASP A 78 -9.18 16.03 -12.61
N ILE A 79 -8.38 15.53 -13.54
CA ILE A 79 -7.54 14.35 -13.34
C ILE A 79 -6.41 14.64 -12.33
N HIS A 80 -5.82 15.83 -12.40
CA HIS A 80 -4.78 16.23 -11.47
C HIS A 80 -5.30 16.31 -10.03
N ASP A 81 -6.47 16.91 -9.85
CA ASP A 81 -7.14 16.99 -8.56
C ASP A 81 -7.47 15.58 -8.01
N TYR A 82 -8.00 14.70 -8.85
CA TYR A 82 -8.26 13.30 -8.48
C TYR A 82 -6.99 12.56 -8.05
N ILE A 83 -5.89 12.71 -8.78
CA ILE A 83 -4.61 12.06 -8.42
C ILE A 83 -4.09 12.59 -7.08
N GLN A 84 -4.19 13.90 -6.84
CA GLN A 84 -3.76 14.51 -5.59
C GLN A 84 -4.62 14.05 -4.41
N GLU A 85 -5.94 14.01 -4.57
CA GLU A 85 -6.90 13.54 -3.58
C GLU A 85 -6.65 12.06 -3.25
N SER A 86 -6.56 11.21 -4.27
CA SER A 86 -6.27 9.77 -4.10
C SER A 86 -4.92 9.52 -3.42
N ALA A 87 -3.88 10.31 -3.73
CA ALA A 87 -2.58 10.19 -3.05
C ALA A 87 -2.67 10.59 -1.57
N THR A 88 -3.45 11.62 -1.25
CA THR A 88 -3.68 12.08 0.13
C THR A 88 -4.46 11.02 0.91
N GLU A 89 -5.53 10.49 0.33
CA GLU A 89 -6.33 9.41 0.88
C GLU A 89 -5.48 8.19 1.25
N GLN A 90 -4.60 7.76 0.35
CA GLN A 90 -3.68 6.65 0.61
C GLN A 90 -2.76 6.91 1.81
N ILE A 91 -2.25 8.14 1.96
CA ILE A 91 -1.41 8.51 3.11
C ILE A 91 -2.21 8.44 4.41
N TYR A 92 -3.43 8.97 4.43
CA TYR A 92 -4.29 8.94 5.60
C TYR A 92 -4.68 7.51 5.98
N ASN A 93 -5.08 6.70 5.01
CA ASN A 93 -5.44 5.30 5.21
C ASN A 93 -4.28 4.46 5.75
N LEU A 94 -3.05 4.66 5.26
CA LEU A 94 -1.86 3.98 5.79
C LEU A 94 -1.53 4.42 7.22
N ALA A 95 -1.86 5.66 7.59
CA ALA A 95 -1.68 6.17 8.94
C ALA A 95 -2.82 5.81 9.90
N GLY A 96 -3.91 5.21 9.41
CA GLY A 96 -5.11 4.92 10.21
C GLY A 96 -5.87 6.20 10.58
N VAL A 97 -5.94 7.13 9.65
CA VAL A 97 -6.74 8.38 9.76
C VAL A 97 -7.84 8.30 8.71
N ASP A 98 -9.07 8.68 9.07
CA ASP A 98 -10.19 8.75 8.12
C ASP A 98 -9.99 9.91 7.13
N ASP A 99 -10.39 9.69 5.88
CA ASP A 99 -10.30 10.68 4.79
C ASP A 99 -11.14 11.94 5.06
N GLU A 100 -12.18 11.80 5.86
CA GLU A 100 -13.04 12.91 6.29
C GLU A 100 -12.35 13.87 7.29
N ALA A 101 -11.05 13.69 7.60
CA ALA A 101 -10.29 14.59 8.46
C ALA A 101 -9.83 15.85 7.71
N GLU A 102 -10.77 16.52 7.04
CA GLU A 102 -10.53 17.82 6.40
C GLU A 102 -10.27 18.93 7.44
N GLU A 103 -9.56 19.97 7.01
CA GLU A 103 -9.15 21.10 7.87
C GLU A 103 -10.34 21.80 8.58
N ASP A 104 -11.56 21.67 8.07
CA ASP A 104 -12.79 22.27 8.61
C ASP A 104 -13.53 21.41 9.64
N ASP A 105 -13.03 20.22 9.99
CA ASP A 105 -13.70 19.34 10.94
C ASP A 105 -13.62 19.86 12.38
N THR A 106 -14.74 19.72 13.10
CA THR A 106 -14.76 20.01 14.53
C THR A 106 -13.83 19.03 15.27
N LEU A 107 -13.13 19.51 16.33
CA LEU A 107 -12.22 18.71 17.15
C LEU A 107 -12.84 17.37 17.61
N LEU A 108 -14.16 17.35 17.85
CA LEU A 108 -14.91 16.16 18.28
C LEU A 108 -15.06 15.13 17.13
N LYS A 109 -15.30 15.59 15.89
CA LYS A 109 -15.46 14.69 14.73
C LYS A 109 -14.12 14.04 14.39
N ALA A 110 -13.07 14.85 14.23
CA ALA A 110 -11.71 14.37 13.98
C ALA A 110 -11.19 13.45 15.10
N GLY A 111 -11.48 13.80 16.37
CA GLY A 111 -11.11 12.98 17.53
C GLY A 111 -11.82 11.63 17.56
N ARG A 112 -13.08 11.57 17.14
CA ARG A 112 -13.86 10.31 17.11
C ARG A 112 -13.36 9.35 16.03
N GLY A 113 -13.06 9.81 14.83
CA GLY A 113 -12.47 8.98 13.76
C GLY A 113 -11.16 8.34 14.22
N ARG A 114 -10.24 9.16 14.73
CA ARG A 114 -8.97 8.67 15.27
C ARG A 114 -9.14 7.73 16.48
N ALA A 115 -10.13 7.96 17.34
CA ALA A 115 -10.37 7.11 18.50
C ALA A 115 -10.77 5.68 18.12
N VAL A 116 -11.49 5.48 17.02
CA VAL A 116 -11.84 4.14 16.50
C VAL A 116 -10.58 3.38 16.12
N TRP A 117 -9.68 3.98 15.36
CA TRP A 117 -8.41 3.37 14.98
C TRP A 117 -7.50 3.10 16.18
N LEU A 118 -7.45 4.04 17.14
CA LEU A 118 -6.70 3.85 18.39
C LEU A 118 -7.29 2.72 19.24
N ALA A 119 -8.60 2.53 19.26
CA ALA A 119 -9.24 1.42 19.97
C ALA A 119 -8.88 0.07 19.33
N ILE A 120 -8.85 -0.01 17.99
CA ILE A 120 -8.41 -1.20 17.27
C ILE A 120 -6.93 -1.49 17.58
N ASN A 121 -6.06 -0.47 17.52
CA ASN A 121 -4.65 -0.60 17.89
C ASN A 121 -4.47 -1.04 19.35
N LEU A 122 -5.30 -0.57 20.29
CA LEU A 122 -5.27 -1.02 21.67
C LEU A 122 -5.60 -2.52 21.79
N LEU A 123 -6.60 -3.01 21.05
CA LEU A 123 -6.94 -4.44 21.03
C LEU A 123 -5.80 -5.29 20.48
N THR A 124 -5.11 -4.84 19.44
CA THR A 124 -3.96 -5.54 18.88
C THR A 124 -2.76 -5.54 19.85
N ALA A 125 -2.55 -4.43 20.57
CA ALA A 125 -1.53 -4.33 21.61
C ALA A 125 -1.83 -5.26 22.81
N LEU A 126 -3.10 -5.38 23.22
CA LEU A 126 -3.53 -6.34 24.24
C LEU A 126 -3.29 -7.78 23.79
N PHE A 127 -3.52 -8.10 22.53
CA PHE A 127 -3.21 -9.42 21.97
C PHE A 127 -1.71 -9.71 22.00
N SER A 128 -0.86 -8.76 21.62
CA SER A 128 0.59 -8.89 21.72
C SER A 128 1.05 -9.05 23.17
N SER A 129 0.45 -8.30 24.10
CA SER A 129 0.72 -8.42 25.54
C SER A 129 0.32 -9.79 26.08
N PHE A 130 -0.79 -10.35 25.62
CA PHE A 130 -1.17 -11.73 25.99
C PHE A 130 -0.13 -12.74 25.53
N ILE A 131 0.42 -12.62 24.31
CA ILE A 131 1.51 -13.49 23.83
C ILE A 131 2.75 -13.38 24.73
N ILE A 132 3.14 -12.16 25.12
CA ILE A 132 4.25 -11.94 26.04
C ILE A 132 4.01 -12.63 27.39
N GLY A 133 2.79 -12.53 27.91
CA GLY A 133 2.39 -13.16 29.17
C GLY A 133 2.50 -14.69 29.19
N LEU A 134 2.48 -15.36 28.02
CA LEU A 134 2.74 -16.81 27.95
C LEU A 134 4.19 -17.19 28.27
N PHE A 135 5.10 -16.21 28.35
CA PHE A 135 6.53 -16.39 28.56
C PHE A 135 7.05 -15.65 29.82
N ASP A 136 6.18 -15.36 30.79
CA ASP A 136 6.51 -14.61 32.00
C ASP A 136 7.67 -15.25 32.78
N GLU A 137 7.65 -16.59 32.97
CA GLU A 137 8.73 -17.35 33.60
C GLU A 137 10.07 -17.22 32.85
N THR A 138 10.01 -17.21 31.50
CA THR A 138 11.20 -17.05 30.65
C THR A 138 11.80 -15.66 30.80
N ILE A 139 10.96 -14.64 30.85
CA ILE A 139 11.36 -13.24 31.03
C ILE A 139 11.91 -13.05 32.45
N ALA A 140 11.28 -13.63 33.46
CA ALA A 140 11.76 -13.58 34.84
C ALA A 140 13.14 -14.22 35.03
N ALA A 141 13.41 -15.33 34.31
CA ALA A 141 14.72 -15.98 34.31
C ALA A 141 15.81 -15.16 33.58
N TYR A 142 15.41 -14.39 32.54
CA TYR A 142 16.33 -13.60 31.72
C TYR A 142 15.75 -12.20 31.46
N VAL A 143 15.88 -11.29 32.42
CA VAL A 143 15.39 -9.90 32.32
C VAL A 143 15.92 -9.16 31.09
N ALA A 144 17.11 -9.54 30.59
CA ALA A 144 17.66 -9.01 29.35
C ALA A 144 16.69 -9.15 28.11
N LEU A 145 15.82 -10.17 28.15
CA LEU A 145 14.82 -10.35 27.10
C LEU A 145 13.87 -9.17 27.06
N ALA A 146 13.37 -8.69 28.19
CA ALA A 146 12.48 -7.52 28.27
C ALA A 146 13.14 -6.26 27.67
N VAL A 147 14.46 -6.08 27.88
CA VAL A 147 15.21 -4.94 27.30
C VAL A 147 15.34 -5.03 25.80
N LEU A 148 15.40 -6.25 25.24
CA LEU A 148 15.58 -6.48 23.81
C LEU A 148 14.26 -6.55 23.02
N MET A 149 13.13 -6.79 23.67
CA MET A 149 11.81 -6.88 23.03
C MET A 149 11.45 -5.67 22.14
N PRO A 150 11.65 -4.42 22.58
CA PRO A 150 11.35 -3.26 21.74
C PRO A 150 12.13 -3.23 20.42
N ILE A 151 13.35 -3.76 20.41
CA ILE A 151 14.19 -3.83 19.21
C ILE A 151 13.57 -4.81 18.20
N VAL A 152 13.15 -5.99 18.67
CA VAL A 152 12.53 -7.00 17.81
C VAL A 152 11.23 -6.47 17.19
N ALA A 153 10.35 -5.88 18.02
CA ALA A 153 9.08 -5.30 17.55
C ALA A 153 9.32 -4.16 16.53
N SER A 154 10.17 -3.20 16.88
CA SER A 154 10.48 -2.05 16.03
C SER A 154 11.03 -2.47 14.66
N MET A 155 11.97 -3.42 14.64
CA MET A 155 12.58 -3.87 13.37
C MET A 155 11.59 -4.62 12.49
N GLY A 156 10.72 -5.45 13.08
CA GLY A 156 9.64 -6.11 12.37
C GLY A 156 8.63 -5.12 11.79
N GLY A 157 8.12 -4.21 12.61
CA GLY A 157 7.18 -3.19 12.20
C GLY A 157 7.73 -2.30 11.09
N ASN A 158 8.97 -1.80 11.21
CA ASN A 158 9.60 -0.96 10.20
C ASN A 158 9.79 -1.70 8.86
N THR A 159 10.30 -2.94 8.90
CA THR A 159 10.50 -3.74 7.68
C THR A 159 9.16 -4.04 7.00
N GLY A 160 8.14 -4.38 7.78
CA GLY A 160 6.81 -4.65 7.26
C GLY A 160 6.19 -3.40 6.62
N THR A 161 6.28 -2.25 7.28
CA THR A 161 5.77 -0.97 6.75
C THR A 161 6.48 -0.56 5.47
N GLN A 162 7.80 -0.81 5.33
CA GLN A 162 8.52 -0.57 4.08
C GLN A 162 7.99 -1.44 2.93
N ALA A 163 7.80 -2.73 3.16
CA ALA A 163 7.25 -3.65 2.17
C ALA A 163 5.78 -3.30 1.82
N LEU A 164 4.99 -2.92 2.84
CA LEU A 164 3.61 -2.48 2.69
C LEU A 164 3.51 -1.24 1.79
N ALA A 165 4.26 -0.19 2.12
CA ALA A 165 4.23 1.07 1.39
C ALA A 165 4.61 0.89 -0.09
N VAL A 166 5.66 0.09 -0.38
CA VAL A 166 6.06 -0.23 -1.75
C VAL A 166 4.97 -1.02 -2.48
N THR A 167 4.35 -2.00 -1.81
CA THR A 167 3.32 -2.84 -2.42
C THR A 167 2.04 -2.06 -2.69
N VAL A 168 1.55 -1.24 -1.73
CA VAL A 168 0.38 -0.39 -1.89
C VAL A 168 0.57 0.58 -3.03
N ARG A 169 1.73 1.29 -3.08
CA ARG A 169 2.03 2.22 -4.18
C ARG A 169 1.99 1.54 -5.55
N ARG A 170 2.61 0.36 -5.68
CA ARG A 170 2.64 -0.37 -6.96
C ARG A 170 1.27 -0.89 -7.38
N LEU A 171 0.41 -1.24 -6.40
CA LEU A 171 -1.00 -1.58 -6.65
C LEU A 171 -1.81 -0.37 -7.11
N ALA A 172 -1.58 0.79 -6.49
CA ALA A 172 -2.25 2.04 -6.85
C ALA A 172 -1.88 2.52 -8.26
N LEU A 173 -0.62 2.31 -8.67
CA LEU A 173 -0.14 2.64 -10.02
C LEU A 173 -0.47 1.57 -11.08
N GLY A 174 -1.22 0.51 -10.74
CA GLY A 174 -1.50 -0.57 -11.68
C GLY A 174 -0.28 -1.39 -12.13
N GLU A 175 0.92 -1.14 -11.55
CA GLU A 175 2.16 -1.85 -11.92
C GLU A 175 2.15 -3.33 -11.56
N ILE A 176 1.33 -3.72 -10.60
CA ILE A 176 1.18 -5.10 -10.12
C ILE A 176 -0.29 -5.44 -9.89
N GLU A 177 -0.64 -6.68 -10.18
CA GLU A 177 -1.93 -7.27 -9.86
C GLU A 177 -1.74 -8.51 -8.98
N PHE A 178 -2.86 -9.11 -8.53
CA PHE A 178 -2.80 -10.36 -7.73
C PHE A 178 -2.11 -11.52 -8.49
N LYS A 179 -2.15 -11.53 -9.81
CA LYS A 179 -1.42 -12.52 -10.64
C LYS A 179 0.10 -12.47 -10.44
N ASP A 180 0.63 -11.28 -10.11
CA ASP A 180 2.05 -11.02 -9.90
C ASP A 180 2.50 -11.29 -8.46
N ALA A 181 1.57 -11.67 -7.57
CA ALA A 181 1.79 -11.84 -6.14
C ALA A 181 3.02 -12.70 -5.82
N LYS A 182 3.22 -13.81 -6.55
CA LYS A 182 4.36 -14.70 -6.34
C LYS A 182 5.71 -14.02 -6.61
N SER A 183 5.78 -13.21 -7.66
CA SER A 183 7.01 -12.49 -8.04
C SER A 183 7.32 -11.38 -7.04
N VAL A 184 6.30 -10.59 -6.69
CA VAL A 184 6.41 -9.49 -5.72
C VAL A 184 6.78 -10.04 -4.35
N LEU A 185 6.08 -11.06 -3.88
CA LEU A 185 6.34 -11.70 -2.60
C LEU A 185 7.77 -12.27 -2.52
N LYS A 186 8.22 -12.97 -3.58
CA LYS A 186 9.60 -13.47 -3.63
C LYS A 186 10.62 -12.35 -3.50
N ARG A 187 10.40 -11.22 -4.16
CA ARG A 187 11.29 -10.05 -4.10
C ARG A 187 11.34 -9.45 -2.70
N GLU A 188 10.20 -9.10 -2.13
CA GLU A 188 10.11 -8.41 -0.84
C GLU A 188 10.58 -9.31 0.31
N VAL A 189 10.21 -10.59 0.30
CA VAL A 189 10.70 -11.58 1.26
C VAL A 189 12.21 -11.77 1.15
N SER A 190 12.78 -11.78 -0.06
CA SER A 190 14.23 -11.89 -0.24
C SER A 190 14.96 -10.67 0.32
N ILE A 191 14.46 -9.46 0.09
CA ILE A 191 15.01 -8.21 0.66
C ILE A 191 14.95 -8.28 2.18
N SER A 192 13.80 -8.64 2.74
CA SER A 192 13.58 -8.73 4.18
C SER A 192 14.45 -9.81 4.84
N LEU A 193 14.68 -10.93 4.15
CA LEU A 193 15.55 -11.99 4.64
C LEU A 193 17.04 -11.54 4.66
N ILE A 194 17.51 -10.86 3.61
CA ILE A 194 18.85 -10.30 3.57
C ILE A 194 19.05 -9.29 4.71
N ASN A 195 18.11 -8.38 4.89
CA ASN A 195 18.13 -7.42 5.99
C ASN A 195 18.07 -8.13 7.35
N GLY A 196 17.24 -9.18 7.47
CA GLY A 196 17.17 -10.01 8.66
C GLY A 196 18.50 -10.64 9.04
N LEU A 197 19.24 -11.17 8.06
CA LEU A 197 20.57 -11.74 8.28
C LEU A 197 21.58 -10.67 8.71
N ILE A 198 21.61 -9.51 8.03
CA ILE A 198 22.55 -8.42 8.33
C ILE A 198 22.27 -7.84 9.72
N PHE A 199 21.04 -7.38 9.97
CA PHE A 199 20.69 -6.73 11.24
C PHE A 199 20.55 -7.72 12.38
N GLY A 200 20.13 -8.97 12.09
CA GLY A 200 20.12 -10.05 13.06
C GLY A 200 21.53 -10.39 13.54
N ALA A 201 22.49 -10.54 12.62
CA ALA A 201 23.89 -10.77 13.00
C ALA A 201 24.48 -9.60 13.80
N ALA A 202 24.25 -8.36 13.33
CA ALA A 202 24.73 -7.16 14.02
C ALA A 202 24.16 -7.07 15.45
N MET A 203 22.84 -7.24 15.60
CA MET A 203 22.20 -7.17 16.92
C MET A 203 22.57 -8.36 17.80
N GLY A 204 22.80 -9.54 17.20
CA GLY A 204 23.32 -10.71 17.90
C GLY A 204 24.68 -10.46 18.55
N VAL A 205 25.60 -9.86 17.82
CA VAL A 205 26.93 -9.47 18.35
C VAL A 205 26.78 -8.41 19.45
N ILE A 206 25.97 -7.38 19.21
CA ILE A 206 25.73 -6.32 20.19
C ILE A 206 25.15 -6.90 21.49
N ALA A 207 24.15 -7.75 21.42
CA ALA A 207 23.51 -8.36 22.59
C ALA A 207 24.48 -9.31 23.33
N ALA A 208 25.26 -10.09 22.60
CA ALA A 208 26.26 -10.98 23.19
C ALA A 208 27.32 -10.21 24.01
N VAL A 209 27.81 -9.09 23.47
CA VAL A 209 28.79 -8.22 24.14
C VAL A 209 28.15 -7.45 25.30
N TRP A 210 26.98 -6.85 25.07
CA TRP A 210 26.29 -6.01 26.05
C TRP A 210 25.93 -6.77 27.34
N PHE A 211 25.40 -7.99 27.17
CA PHE A 211 24.97 -8.81 28.32
C PHE A 211 25.98 -9.87 28.73
N GLY A 212 27.11 -9.99 28.02
CA GLY A 212 28.14 -11.02 28.32
C GLY A 212 27.64 -12.46 28.10
N LYS A 213 26.59 -12.66 27.29
CA LYS A 213 25.93 -13.96 27.08
C LYS A 213 25.81 -14.27 25.58
N GLY A 214 26.72 -15.09 25.03
CA GLY A 214 26.73 -15.42 23.60
C GLY A 214 25.45 -16.05 23.09
N MET A 215 24.82 -16.94 23.89
CA MET A 215 23.57 -17.60 23.50
C MET A 215 22.38 -16.63 23.39
N LEU A 216 22.35 -15.56 24.20
CA LEU A 216 21.35 -14.49 24.03
C LEU A 216 21.50 -13.77 22.70
N GLY A 217 22.75 -13.56 22.25
CA GLY A 217 23.04 -13.02 20.93
C GLY A 217 22.53 -13.92 19.79
N VAL A 218 22.66 -15.24 19.93
CA VAL A 218 22.11 -16.20 18.96
C VAL A 218 20.58 -16.14 18.94
N VAL A 219 19.94 -16.08 20.10
CA VAL A 219 18.48 -16.00 20.21
C VAL A 219 17.94 -14.75 19.49
N ILE A 220 18.51 -13.57 19.76
CA ILE A 220 18.02 -12.34 19.11
C ILE A 220 18.32 -12.33 17.61
N ALA A 221 19.47 -12.85 17.18
CA ALA A 221 19.81 -12.95 15.76
C ALA A 221 18.79 -13.80 14.99
N LEU A 222 18.49 -15.00 15.47
CA LEU A 222 17.51 -15.90 14.85
C LEU A 222 16.10 -15.31 14.89
N SER A 223 15.71 -14.67 15.98
CA SER A 223 14.40 -14.02 16.11
C SER A 223 14.24 -12.87 15.14
N MET A 224 15.28 -12.06 14.94
CA MET A 224 15.24 -10.97 13.96
C MET A 224 15.11 -11.49 12.53
N VAL A 225 15.86 -12.53 12.16
CA VAL A 225 15.74 -13.18 10.84
C VAL A 225 14.29 -13.64 10.62
N THR A 226 13.73 -14.34 11.63
CA THR A 226 12.34 -14.83 11.56
C THR A 226 11.34 -13.69 11.46
N ASN A 227 11.47 -12.67 12.32
CA ASN A 227 10.53 -11.55 12.35
C ASN A 227 10.58 -10.72 11.07
N LEU A 228 11.77 -10.41 10.55
CA LEU A 228 11.91 -9.64 9.30
C LEU A 228 11.41 -10.44 8.08
N PHE A 229 11.63 -11.77 8.06
CA PHE A 229 11.04 -12.63 7.02
C PHE A 229 9.51 -12.50 6.99
N PHE A 230 8.85 -12.66 8.14
CA PHE A 230 7.39 -12.53 8.21
C PHE A 230 6.91 -11.09 7.99
N ALA A 231 7.68 -10.10 8.37
CA ALA A 231 7.37 -8.70 8.10
C ALA A 231 7.29 -8.42 6.59
N GLY A 232 8.27 -8.87 5.81
CA GLY A 232 8.22 -8.77 4.36
C GLY A 232 7.09 -9.59 3.73
N PHE A 233 6.83 -10.78 4.28
CA PHE A 233 5.73 -11.62 3.84
C PHE A 233 4.37 -10.93 4.04
N PHE A 234 4.06 -10.49 5.26
CA PHE A 234 2.77 -9.87 5.57
C PHE A 234 2.64 -8.47 4.99
N GLY A 235 3.72 -7.67 4.95
CA GLY A 235 3.74 -6.37 4.28
C GLY A 235 3.39 -6.43 2.79
N THR A 236 3.61 -7.59 2.17
CA THR A 236 3.27 -7.82 0.76
C THR A 236 1.91 -8.51 0.59
N ILE A 237 1.63 -9.58 1.35
CA ILE A 237 0.44 -10.39 1.10
C ILE A 237 -0.85 -9.70 1.56
N ILE A 238 -0.80 -8.88 2.61
CA ILE A 238 -1.97 -8.17 3.13
C ILE A 238 -2.57 -7.25 2.06
N PRO A 239 -1.84 -6.26 1.49
CA PRO A 239 -2.41 -5.35 0.50
C PRO A 239 -2.86 -6.06 -0.78
N LEU A 240 -2.12 -7.08 -1.25
CA LEU A 240 -2.51 -7.90 -2.39
C LEU A 240 -3.83 -8.65 -2.15
N THR A 241 -4.03 -9.14 -0.92
CA THR A 241 -5.25 -9.86 -0.55
C THR A 241 -6.44 -8.90 -0.46
N LEU A 242 -6.27 -7.72 0.15
CA LEU A 242 -7.32 -6.70 0.23
C LEU A 242 -7.76 -6.26 -1.17
N ARG A 243 -6.81 -5.98 -2.06
CA ARG A 243 -7.10 -5.64 -3.46
C ARG A 243 -7.90 -6.73 -4.18
N ARG A 244 -7.60 -8.01 -3.91
CA ARG A 244 -8.35 -9.14 -4.49
C ARG A 244 -9.82 -9.16 -4.05
N PHE A 245 -10.12 -8.69 -2.84
CA PHE A 245 -11.48 -8.57 -2.33
C PHE A 245 -12.15 -7.23 -2.64
N ASN A 246 -11.56 -6.42 -3.52
CA ASN A 246 -11.99 -5.06 -3.85
C ASN A 246 -12.09 -4.13 -2.62
N ILE A 247 -11.20 -4.35 -1.65
CA ILE A 247 -10.98 -3.46 -0.50
C ILE A 247 -9.74 -2.63 -0.80
N ASP A 248 -9.75 -1.34 -0.45
CA ASP A 248 -8.58 -0.49 -0.60
C ASP A 248 -7.40 -1.10 0.17
N PRO A 249 -6.27 -1.37 -0.51
CA PRO A 249 -5.08 -1.95 0.11
C PRO A 249 -4.47 -1.11 1.22
N ALA A 250 -4.71 0.20 1.27
CA ALA A 250 -4.20 1.10 2.30
C ALA A 250 -4.99 0.98 3.61
N VAL A 251 -6.32 0.75 3.53
CA VAL A 251 -7.22 0.74 4.68
C VAL A 251 -6.88 -0.38 5.66
N GLY A 252 -6.48 -0.03 6.86
CA GLY A 252 -6.23 -0.97 7.95
C GLY A 252 -5.03 -1.90 7.77
N SER A 253 -4.36 -1.87 6.62
CA SER A 253 -3.20 -2.75 6.35
C SER A 253 -2.08 -2.60 7.36
N ALA A 254 -1.79 -1.38 7.80
CA ALA A 254 -0.76 -1.11 8.79
C ALA A 254 -1.08 -1.74 10.15
N VAL A 255 -2.34 -1.69 10.59
CA VAL A 255 -2.77 -2.27 11.87
C VAL A 255 -2.72 -3.79 11.83
N ILE A 256 -3.20 -4.39 10.74
CA ILE A 256 -3.11 -5.85 10.54
C ILE A 256 -1.64 -6.28 10.51
N LEU A 257 -0.80 -5.56 9.78
CA LEU A 257 0.63 -5.83 9.67
C LEU A 257 1.32 -5.78 11.02
N THR A 258 1.15 -4.70 11.80
CA THR A 258 1.80 -4.57 13.11
C THR A 258 1.33 -5.64 14.08
N THR A 259 0.07 -6.05 14.01
CA THR A 259 -0.44 -7.18 14.81
C THR A 259 0.34 -8.46 14.52
N PHE A 260 0.55 -8.80 13.26
CA PHE A 260 1.30 -10.00 12.89
C PHE A 260 2.79 -9.89 13.21
N THR A 261 3.43 -8.76 12.95
CA THR A 261 4.86 -8.57 13.21
C THR A 261 5.17 -8.59 14.70
N ASP A 262 4.34 -8.00 15.54
CA ASP A 262 4.50 -8.02 17.00
C ASP A 262 4.23 -9.42 17.55
N ALA A 263 3.12 -10.05 17.18
CA ALA A 263 2.77 -11.39 17.63
C ALA A 263 3.86 -12.41 17.29
N ILE A 264 4.29 -12.45 16.03
CA ILE A 264 5.33 -13.38 15.56
C ILE A 264 6.69 -12.99 16.13
N GLY A 265 7.00 -11.69 16.20
CA GLY A 265 8.24 -11.17 16.75
C GLY A 265 8.43 -11.60 18.21
N PHE A 266 7.44 -11.35 19.08
CA PHE A 266 7.50 -11.73 20.47
C PHE A 266 7.45 -13.25 20.67
N PHE A 267 6.56 -13.94 19.94
CA PHE A 267 6.46 -15.39 20.05
C PHE A 267 7.75 -16.08 19.62
N SER A 268 8.35 -15.69 18.49
CA SER A 268 9.61 -16.27 18.04
C SER A 268 10.78 -15.94 18.96
N PHE A 269 10.86 -14.69 19.43
CA PHE A 269 11.94 -14.25 20.31
C PHE A 269 11.90 -14.95 21.67
N LEU A 270 10.75 -14.92 22.33
CA LEU A 270 10.59 -15.52 23.64
C LEU A 270 10.54 -17.06 23.57
N GLY A 271 9.95 -17.61 22.51
CA GLY A 271 9.94 -19.05 22.26
C GLY A 271 11.32 -19.62 22.01
N LEU A 272 12.15 -18.96 21.17
CA LEU A 272 13.55 -19.34 21.00
C LEU A 272 14.36 -19.15 22.27
N ALA A 273 14.09 -18.09 23.03
CA ALA A 273 14.73 -17.88 24.33
C ALA A 273 14.41 -19.03 25.31
N LYS A 274 13.14 -19.42 25.39
CA LYS A 274 12.71 -20.55 26.22
C LYS A 274 13.38 -21.84 25.82
N TRP A 275 13.52 -22.10 24.53
CA TRP A 275 14.09 -23.36 24.01
C TRP A 275 15.61 -23.42 24.10
N ILE A 276 16.31 -22.27 23.94
CA ILE A 276 17.78 -22.23 23.83
C ILE A 276 18.44 -21.89 25.18
N LEU A 277 17.77 -21.09 26.04
CA LEU A 277 18.37 -20.56 27.26
C LEU A 277 17.90 -21.30 28.54
N LEU A 278 16.71 -21.94 28.48
CA LEU A 278 16.14 -22.73 29.57
C LEU A 278 16.17 -24.22 29.24
#